data_22ba5754bf7895b4807105a84d6d7119
#
_entry.id   22ba5754bf7895b4807105a84d6d7119
#
_cell.length_a   1.000
_cell.length_b   1.000
_cell.length_c   1.000
_cell.angle_alpha   90.00
_cell.angle_beta   90.00
_cell.angle_gamma   90.00
#
_symmetry.space_group_name_H-M   'P 1'
#
loop_
_entity.id
_entity.type
_entity.pdbx_description
1 polymer ?
#
loop_
_entity_poly.entity_id
_entity_poly.type
_entity_poly.pdbx_seq_one_letter_code
_entity_poly.pdbx_strand_id
1 'polypeptide(L)'
;DSEYVNNVGIIQQNPKVVAINNAIEIDVTGQVCADSIGNKIYSGVGGQMDFIRGASLSEGGKPIIALNSTTKNGISKIVPFLKKGAGVVTTRAHVHYVVTEYGIANLYGKTIEERIKLLIGIAHPAHRDQLNQSSKLVLA
;
A
#
# COMPACT_ATOMS: atom_id res chain seq x y z
N ASP A 1 16.01 2.37 -21.56
CA ASP A 1 16.19 1.00 -21.08
C ASP A 1 15.60 0.86 -19.68
N SER A 2 14.69 -0.11 -19.49
CA SER A 2 14.01 -0.33 -18.21
C SER A 2 14.97 -0.73 -17.10
N GLU A 3 16.04 -1.45 -17.41
CA GLU A 3 17.09 -1.82 -16.46
C GLU A 3 17.75 -0.59 -15.83
N TYR A 4 17.94 0.47 -16.58
CA TYR A 4 18.47 1.74 -16.08
C TYR A 4 17.42 2.51 -15.27
N VAL A 5 16.21 2.67 -15.82
CA VAL A 5 15.15 3.50 -15.23
C VAL A 5 14.63 2.90 -13.92
N ASN A 6 14.55 1.57 -13.83
CA ASN A 6 14.07 0.86 -12.63
C ASN A 6 15.20 0.52 -11.64
N ASN A 7 16.42 0.97 -11.91
CA ASN A 7 17.53 0.72 -10.99
C ASN A 7 17.38 1.57 -9.72
N VAL A 8 17.16 0.90 -8.59
CA VAL A 8 16.99 1.54 -7.28
C VAL A 8 18.16 2.46 -6.93
N GLY A 9 19.40 2.05 -7.27
CA GLY A 9 20.61 2.86 -7.03
C GLY A 9 20.62 4.17 -7.82
N ILE A 10 20.03 4.19 -9.03
CA ILE A 10 19.89 5.40 -9.84
C ILE A 10 18.74 6.27 -9.35
N ILE A 11 17.59 5.65 -9.04
CA ILE A 11 16.41 6.36 -8.53
C ILE A 11 16.77 7.14 -7.26
N GLN A 12 17.43 6.50 -6.30
CA GLN A 12 17.76 7.11 -5.00
C GLN A 12 18.75 8.29 -5.08
N GLN A 13 19.54 8.39 -6.15
CA GLN A 13 20.47 9.52 -6.35
C GLN A 13 19.76 10.84 -6.62
N ASN A 14 18.51 10.80 -7.07
CA ASN A 14 17.70 11.99 -7.24
C ASN A 14 17.12 12.41 -5.88
N PRO A 15 17.30 13.67 -5.43
CA PRO A 15 16.67 14.13 -4.20
C PRO A 15 15.15 14.31 -4.38
N LYS A 16 14.41 14.10 -3.29
CA LYS A 16 12.96 14.32 -3.22
C LYS A 16 12.14 13.53 -4.26
N VAL A 17 12.57 12.31 -4.55
CA VAL A 17 11.80 11.44 -5.45
C VAL A 17 10.41 11.19 -4.88
N VAL A 18 9.38 11.46 -5.66
CA VAL A 18 8.00 11.12 -5.35
C VAL A 18 7.59 9.97 -6.25
N ALA A 19 7.40 8.79 -5.67
CA ALA A 19 6.90 7.61 -6.38
C ALA A 19 5.44 7.38 -6.00
N ILE A 20 4.54 7.45 -6.98
CA ILE A 20 3.10 7.20 -6.77
C ILE A 20 2.72 5.94 -7.53
N ASN A 21 2.26 4.95 -6.80
CA ASN A 21 1.81 3.67 -7.36
C ASN A 21 0.39 3.35 -6.89
N ASN A 22 -0.35 2.62 -7.71
CA ASN A 22 -1.71 2.20 -7.39
C ASN A 22 -1.71 0.82 -6.72
N ALA A 23 -2.84 0.48 -6.08
CA ALA A 23 -3.07 -0.83 -5.49
C ALA A 23 -4.47 -1.35 -5.82
N ILE A 24 -4.59 -2.67 -5.89
CA ILE A 24 -5.88 -3.36 -5.96
C ILE A 24 -6.50 -3.40 -4.57
N GLU A 25 -5.74 -3.82 -3.57
CA GLU A 25 -6.13 -3.80 -2.15
C GLU A 25 -4.91 -3.66 -1.24
N ILE A 26 -5.13 -3.19 -0.02
CA ILE A 26 -4.13 -3.10 1.05
C ILE A 26 -4.73 -3.69 2.32
N ASP A 27 -3.96 -4.51 3.06
CA ASP A 27 -4.40 -4.96 4.37
C ASP A 27 -4.07 -3.94 5.47
N VAL A 28 -4.72 -4.08 6.62
CA VAL A 28 -4.56 -3.14 7.74
C VAL A 28 -3.16 -3.14 8.37
N THR A 29 -2.28 -4.03 7.98
CA THR A 29 -0.86 -4.03 8.39
C THR A 29 0.03 -3.26 7.41
N GLY A 30 -0.49 -2.94 6.21
CA GLY A 30 0.21 -2.23 5.15
C GLY A 30 0.79 -3.10 4.05
N GLN A 31 0.40 -4.37 3.92
CA GLN A 31 0.76 -5.20 2.77
C GLN A 31 -0.08 -4.82 1.56
N VAL A 32 0.54 -4.60 0.41
CA VAL A 32 -0.09 -4.13 -0.81
C VAL A 32 -0.14 -5.22 -1.87
N CYS A 33 -1.34 -5.51 -2.36
CA CYS A 33 -1.57 -6.28 -3.58
C CYS A 33 -1.89 -5.33 -4.73
N ALA A 34 -1.19 -5.49 -5.86
CA ALA A 34 -1.35 -4.64 -7.04
C ALA A 34 -1.48 -5.43 -8.36
N ASP A 35 -1.25 -6.73 -8.36
CA ASP A 35 -1.17 -7.59 -9.55
C ASP A 35 -2.29 -8.63 -9.64
N SER A 36 -3.02 -8.89 -8.54
CA SER A 36 -3.96 -10.00 -8.45
C SER A 36 -5.20 -9.70 -7.63
N ILE A 37 -6.28 -10.45 -7.87
CA ILE A 37 -7.49 -10.48 -7.03
C ILE A 37 -7.66 -11.92 -6.56
N GLY A 38 -7.33 -12.19 -5.29
CA GLY A 38 -7.23 -13.55 -4.80
C GLY A 38 -6.19 -14.33 -5.61
N ASN A 39 -6.55 -15.51 -6.08
CA ASN A 39 -5.68 -16.38 -6.89
C ASN A 39 -5.62 -16.02 -8.39
N LYS A 40 -6.36 -15.01 -8.83
CA LYS A 40 -6.37 -14.59 -10.23
C LYS A 40 -5.39 -13.45 -10.46
N ILE A 41 -4.31 -13.73 -11.19
CA ILE A 41 -3.31 -12.74 -11.61
C ILE A 41 -3.86 -11.95 -12.80
N TYR A 42 -3.79 -10.61 -12.73
CA TYR A 42 -4.23 -9.67 -13.77
C TYR A 42 -3.10 -9.01 -14.49
N SER A 43 -1.94 -8.86 -13.85
CA SER A 43 -0.77 -8.20 -14.45
C SER A 43 0.52 -8.76 -13.86
N GLY A 44 1.64 -8.39 -14.44
CA GLY A 44 2.95 -8.53 -13.79
C GLY A 44 3.11 -7.50 -12.67
N VAL A 45 4.09 -7.73 -11.81
CA VAL A 45 4.45 -6.83 -10.70
C VAL A 45 4.91 -5.45 -11.21
N GLY A 46 5.57 -5.40 -12.39
CA GLY A 46 6.13 -4.17 -12.95
C GLY A 46 7.22 -3.56 -12.06
N GLY A 47 7.42 -2.25 -12.16
CA GLY A 47 8.45 -1.49 -11.43
C GLY A 47 7.99 -0.90 -10.09
N GLN A 48 6.83 -1.30 -9.55
CA GLN A 48 6.29 -0.69 -8.34
C GLN A 48 7.28 -0.76 -7.17
N MET A 49 7.88 -1.93 -6.94
CA MET A 49 8.85 -2.12 -5.85
C MET A 49 10.12 -1.29 -6.05
N ASP A 50 10.62 -1.19 -7.28
CA ASP A 50 11.85 -0.44 -7.60
C ASP A 50 11.66 1.04 -7.27
N PHE A 51 10.54 1.63 -7.70
CA PHE A 51 10.24 3.04 -7.44
C PHE A 51 9.90 3.32 -5.98
N ILE A 52 9.11 2.46 -5.31
CA ILE A 52 8.81 2.61 -3.88
C ILE A 52 10.11 2.54 -3.06
N ARG A 53 10.98 1.57 -3.34
CA ARG A 53 12.25 1.44 -2.65
C ARG A 53 13.20 2.60 -2.98
N GLY A 54 13.35 2.97 -4.25
CA GLY A 54 14.18 4.08 -4.66
C GLY A 54 13.75 5.40 -4.02
N ALA A 55 12.45 5.71 -3.99
CA ALA A 55 11.91 6.87 -3.31
C ALA A 55 12.12 6.82 -1.78
N SER A 56 12.05 5.64 -1.16
CA SER A 56 12.27 5.50 0.29
C SER A 56 13.72 5.77 0.71
N LEU A 57 14.67 5.55 -0.20
CA LEU A 57 16.10 5.76 0.01
C LEU A 57 16.58 7.15 -0.47
N SER A 58 15.77 7.85 -1.27
CA SER A 58 16.03 9.21 -1.73
C SER A 58 15.95 10.20 -0.58
N GLU A 59 16.86 11.17 -0.52
CA GLU A 59 16.81 12.25 0.47
C GLU A 59 15.51 13.08 0.31
N GLY A 60 14.67 13.06 1.34
CA GLY A 60 13.34 13.70 1.32
C GLY A 60 12.33 13.03 0.38
N GLY A 61 12.60 11.81 -0.04
CA GLY A 61 11.73 11.04 -0.93
C GLY A 61 10.41 10.63 -0.30
N LYS A 62 9.39 10.42 -1.14
CA LYS A 62 8.02 10.07 -0.72
C LYS A 62 7.48 8.90 -1.54
N PRO A 63 7.62 7.66 -1.05
CA PRO A 63 6.96 6.50 -1.63
C PRO A 63 5.48 6.50 -1.24
N ILE A 64 4.59 6.57 -2.22
CA ILE A 64 3.14 6.72 -2.04
C ILE A 64 2.40 5.58 -2.74
N ILE A 65 1.50 4.93 -2.01
CA ILE A 65 0.48 4.05 -2.56
C ILE A 65 -0.85 4.82 -2.56
N ALA A 66 -1.42 5.04 -3.74
CA ALA A 66 -2.69 5.77 -3.89
C ALA A 66 -3.77 4.83 -4.42
N LEU A 67 -4.91 4.77 -3.75
CA LEU A 67 -6.04 3.95 -4.17
C LEU A 67 -7.37 4.57 -3.72
N ASN A 68 -8.43 4.32 -4.49
CA ASN A 68 -9.78 4.60 -4.00
C ASN A 68 -10.07 3.69 -2.80
N SER A 69 -10.75 4.18 -1.78
CA SER A 69 -11.09 3.39 -0.59
C SER A 69 -12.02 2.21 -0.87
N THR A 70 -12.81 2.31 -1.95
CA THR A 70 -13.73 1.26 -2.40
C THR A 70 -13.61 0.97 -3.90
N THR A 71 -14.11 -0.18 -4.32
CA THR A 71 -14.39 -0.48 -5.72
C THR A 71 -15.63 0.29 -6.20
N LYS A 72 -15.91 0.27 -7.51
CA LYS A 72 -17.15 0.85 -8.09
C LYS A 72 -18.42 0.25 -7.46
N ASN A 73 -18.34 -0.98 -6.97
CA ASN A 73 -19.47 -1.68 -6.33
C ASN A 73 -19.50 -1.47 -4.80
N GLY A 74 -18.75 -0.52 -4.26
CA GLY A 74 -18.73 -0.19 -2.83
C GLY A 74 -17.98 -1.17 -1.94
N ILE A 75 -17.22 -2.12 -2.48
CA ILE A 75 -16.42 -3.07 -1.70
C ILE A 75 -15.13 -2.37 -1.22
N SER A 76 -14.82 -2.47 0.07
CA SER A 76 -13.59 -1.88 0.63
C SER A 76 -12.33 -2.45 -0.03
N LYS A 77 -11.39 -1.55 -0.36
CA LYS A 77 -10.04 -1.91 -0.83
C LYS A 77 -9.01 -1.87 0.30
N ILE A 78 -9.39 -1.38 1.47
CA ILE A 78 -8.67 -1.57 2.72
C ILE A 78 -9.32 -2.74 3.44
N VAL A 79 -8.56 -3.80 3.71
CA VAL A 79 -9.09 -5.10 4.18
C VAL A 79 -8.33 -5.57 5.43
N PRO A 80 -8.93 -6.40 6.29
CA PRO A 80 -8.20 -6.97 7.45
C PRO A 80 -7.03 -7.84 7.01
N PHE A 81 -7.26 -8.68 6.00
CA PHE A 81 -6.28 -9.57 5.37
C PHE A 81 -6.47 -9.50 3.85
N LEU A 82 -5.36 -9.54 3.10
CA LEU A 82 -5.44 -9.70 1.66
C LEU A 82 -6.24 -10.97 1.31
N LYS A 83 -6.93 -10.96 0.17
CA LYS A 83 -7.66 -12.13 -0.30
C LYS A 83 -6.74 -13.33 -0.40
N LYS A 84 -7.25 -14.51 -0.03
CA LYS A 84 -6.50 -15.76 -0.13
C LYS A 84 -5.96 -15.97 -1.54
N GLY A 85 -4.65 -16.19 -1.65
CA GLY A 85 -3.95 -16.36 -2.93
C GLY A 85 -3.49 -15.04 -3.59
N ALA A 86 -3.81 -13.87 -3.01
CA ALA A 86 -3.32 -12.58 -3.52
C ALA A 86 -1.80 -12.43 -3.28
N GLY A 87 -1.11 -11.89 -4.28
CA GLY A 87 0.31 -11.57 -4.18
C GLY A 87 0.57 -10.33 -3.33
N VAL A 88 1.67 -10.30 -2.58
CA VAL A 88 2.16 -9.09 -1.91
C VAL A 88 3.20 -8.45 -2.80
N VAL A 89 2.81 -7.43 -3.57
CA VAL A 89 3.70 -6.70 -4.47
C VAL A 89 4.61 -5.76 -3.70
N THR A 90 4.07 -5.04 -2.71
CA THR A 90 4.87 -4.21 -1.80
C THR A 90 4.62 -4.65 -0.37
N THR A 91 5.69 -5.04 0.32
CA THR A 91 5.60 -5.52 1.69
C THR A 91 5.34 -4.37 2.67
N ARG A 92 4.80 -4.68 3.85
CA ARG A 92 4.60 -3.70 4.93
C ARG A 92 5.86 -2.96 5.35
N ALA A 93 7.05 -3.54 5.10
CA ALA A 93 8.33 -2.91 5.42
C ALA A 93 8.68 -1.74 4.49
N HIS A 94 8.12 -1.70 3.27
CA HIS A 94 8.44 -0.72 2.25
C HIS A 94 7.35 0.32 2.03
N VAL A 95 6.14 0.10 2.58
CA VAL A 95 5.02 1.05 2.45
C VAL A 95 5.18 2.17 3.47
N HIS A 96 5.29 3.43 2.97
CA HIS A 96 5.36 4.62 3.83
C HIS A 96 4.03 5.38 3.83
N TYR A 97 3.64 5.98 2.69
CA TYR A 97 2.41 6.74 2.59
C TYR A 97 1.34 5.96 1.85
N VAL A 98 0.14 5.97 2.40
CA VAL A 98 -1.08 5.47 1.75
C VAL A 98 -2.07 6.60 1.66
N VAL A 99 -2.63 6.82 0.46
CA VAL A 99 -3.55 7.92 0.17
C VAL A 99 -4.85 7.37 -0.39
N THR A 100 -5.95 7.84 0.17
CA THR A 100 -7.30 7.65 -0.37
C THR A 100 -8.01 9.00 -0.48
N GLU A 101 -9.23 9.01 -0.99
CA GLU A 101 -10.10 10.19 -0.98
C GLU A 101 -10.47 10.69 0.42
N TYR A 102 -10.22 9.89 1.46
CA TYR A 102 -10.49 10.25 2.86
C TYR A 102 -9.25 10.71 3.64
N GLY A 103 -8.08 10.72 3.03
CA GLY A 103 -6.90 11.27 3.67
C GLY A 103 -5.60 10.51 3.39
N ILE A 104 -4.60 10.78 4.22
CA ILE A 104 -3.24 10.27 4.10
C ILE A 104 -2.86 9.55 5.39
N ALA A 105 -2.38 8.32 5.28
CA ALA A 105 -1.78 7.56 6.36
C ALA A 105 -0.27 7.44 6.16
N ASN A 106 0.54 7.91 7.10
CA ASN A 106 1.98 7.65 7.11
C ASN A 106 2.27 6.46 8.02
N LEU A 107 2.66 5.34 7.40
CA LEU A 107 2.92 4.06 8.08
C LEU A 107 4.38 3.86 8.48
N TYR A 108 5.28 4.74 8.04
CA TYR A 108 6.71 4.60 8.34
C TYR A 108 6.97 4.73 9.83
N GLY A 109 7.73 3.80 10.40
CA GLY A 109 8.06 3.76 11.82
C GLY A 109 6.89 3.47 12.76
N LYS A 110 5.72 3.07 12.24
CA LYS A 110 4.52 2.77 13.01
C LYS A 110 4.42 1.31 13.39
N THR A 111 3.95 1.05 14.62
CA THR A 111 3.57 -0.30 15.08
C THR A 111 2.37 -0.82 14.28
N ILE A 112 2.12 -2.12 14.34
CA ILE A 112 0.94 -2.72 13.68
C ILE A 112 -0.36 -2.10 14.18
N GLU A 113 -0.50 -1.87 15.48
CA GLU A 113 -1.68 -1.22 16.06
C GLU A 113 -1.89 0.21 15.53
N GLU A 114 -0.82 1.00 15.43
CA GLU A 114 -0.88 2.34 14.86
C GLU A 114 -1.25 2.30 13.37
N ARG A 115 -0.69 1.36 12.60
CA ARG A 115 -1.01 1.16 11.18
C ARG A 115 -2.48 0.85 10.98
N ILE A 116 -3.04 -0.08 11.79
CA ILE A 116 -4.46 -0.42 11.76
C ILE A 116 -5.32 0.84 11.95
N LYS A 117 -5.05 1.62 12.99
CA LYS A 117 -5.80 2.87 13.27
C LYS A 117 -5.70 3.87 12.11
N LEU A 118 -4.50 4.08 11.57
CA LEU A 118 -4.26 5.01 10.47
C LEU A 118 -4.98 4.57 9.19
N LEU A 119 -4.89 3.31 8.81
CA LEU A 119 -5.51 2.79 7.60
C LEU A 119 -7.03 2.75 7.70
N ILE A 120 -7.59 2.41 8.86
CA ILE A 120 -9.04 2.51 9.09
C ILE A 120 -9.50 3.97 9.01
N GLY A 121 -8.69 4.92 9.51
CA GLY A 121 -8.99 6.35 9.43
C GLY A 121 -9.18 6.87 8.01
N ILE A 122 -8.47 6.32 7.03
CA ILE A 122 -8.58 6.68 5.62
C ILE A 122 -9.46 5.72 4.79
N ALA A 123 -10.07 4.71 5.43
CA ALA A 123 -11.06 3.84 4.78
C ALA A 123 -12.39 4.58 4.57
N HIS A 124 -13.21 4.06 3.64
CA HIS A 124 -14.57 4.57 3.46
C HIS A 124 -15.35 4.46 4.78
N PRO A 125 -16.06 5.52 5.23
CA PRO A 125 -16.73 5.55 6.52
C PRO A 125 -17.65 4.35 6.79
N ALA A 126 -18.38 3.89 5.79
CA ALA A 126 -19.30 2.74 5.91
C ALA A 126 -18.61 1.41 6.28
N HIS A 127 -17.29 1.30 6.11
CA HIS A 127 -16.55 0.08 6.38
C HIS A 127 -15.70 0.13 7.65
N ARG A 128 -15.56 1.31 8.30
CA ARG A 128 -14.64 1.50 9.43
C ARG A 128 -14.97 0.62 10.63
N ASP A 129 -16.25 0.49 10.98
CA ASP A 129 -16.67 -0.32 12.14
C ASP A 129 -16.39 -1.80 11.92
N GLN A 130 -16.69 -2.31 10.72
CA GLN A 130 -16.39 -3.69 10.35
C GLN A 130 -14.86 -3.94 10.35
N LEU A 131 -14.07 -3.01 9.81
CA LEU A 131 -12.62 -3.09 9.82
C LEU A 131 -12.07 -3.10 11.26
N ASN A 132 -12.59 -2.25 12.15
CA ASN A 132 -12.21 -2.22 13.56
C ASN A 132 -12.47 -3.56 14.27
N GLN A 133 -13.61 -4.20 13.99
CA GLN A 133 -13.95 -5.49 14.57
C GLN A 133 -13.04 -6.61 14.04
N SER A 134 -12.87 -6.66 12.72
CA SER A 134 -12.09 -7.72 12.05
C SER A 134 -10.59 -7.59 12.30
N SER A 135 -10.06 -6.39 12.50
CA SER A 135 -8.64 -6.16 12.75
C SER A 135 -8.16 -6.67 14.11
N LYS A 136 -9.07 -6.95 15.05
CA LYS A 136 -8.72 -7.60 16.32
C LYS A 136 -8.09 -8.98 16.10
N LEU A 137 -8.47 -9.67 15.02
CA LEU A 137 -7.88 -10.97 14.63
C LEU A 137 -6.44 -10.85 14.12
N VAL A 138 -6.01 -9.64 13.73
CA VAL A 138 -4.62 -9.39 13.28
C VAL A 138 -3.65 -9.28 14.46
N LEU A 139 -4.17 -8.92 15.64
CA LEU A 139 -3.39 -8.70 16.86
C LEU A 139 -3.46 -9.90 17.82
N ALA A 140 -4.31 -10.88 17.55
CA ALA A 140 -4.46 -12.11 18.33
C ALA A 140 -3.38 -13.13 17.97
#